data_ae717530a359ea0d55744374facab656
#
_entry.id   ae717530a359ea0d55744374facab656
#
_cell.length_a   1.000
_cell.length_b   1.000
_cell.length_c   1.000
_cell.angle_alpha   90.00
_cell.angle_beta   90.00
_cell.angle_gamma   90.00
#
_symmetry.space_group_name_H-M   'P 1'
#
loop_
_entity.id
_entity.type
_entity.pdbx_description
1 polymer ?
#
loop_
_entity_poly.entity_id
_entity_poly.type
_entity_poly.pdbx_seq_one_letter_code
_entity_poly.pdbx_strand_id
1 'polypeptide(L)'
;YLDRNRLKSVLFQKRIESVEAELSKLSPGVRYFREKQIQAEVDKEISAWINDRIKTTASDLEMIAERLQLRKTTKNVFDESDSELVANWAILISSKRLDELERVVHSANLDPARDGLQLKLSGPWAPYSFAPALELETET
;
A
#
# COMPACT_ATOMS: atom_id res chain seq x y z
N TYR A 1 -0.95 5.05 0.46
CA TYR A 1 -1.33 5.03 1.88
C TYR A 1 -2.31 3.89 2.18
N LEU A 2 -2.18 3.31 3.32
CA LEU A 2 -2.98 2.17 3.77
C LEU A 2 -3.61 2.47 5.12
N ASP A 3 -4.91 2.24 5.24
CA ASP A 3 -5.60 2.16 6.52
C ASP A 3 -5.48 0.73 7.07
N ARG A 4 -4.32 0.45 7.67
CA ARG A 4 -3.95 -0.88 8.15
C ARG A 4 -4.88 -1.37 9.27
N ASN A 5 -5.23 -0.50 10.18
CA ASN A 5 -6.07 -0.87 11.33
C ASN A 5 -7.47 -1.33 10.89
N ARG A 6 -8.06 -0.60 9.95
CA ARG A 6 -9.35 -0.97 9.37
C ARG A 6 -9.28 -2.33 8.66
N LEU A 7 -8.24 -2.54 7.84
CA LEU A 7 -8.06 -3.78 7.10
C LEU A 7 -7.84 -4.96 8.04
N LYS A 8 -7.01 -4.79 9.07
CA LYS A 8 -6.80 -5.81 10.10
C LYS A 8 -8.09 -6.17 10.82
N SER A 9 -8.84 -5.17 11.23
CA SER A 9 -10.11 -5.39 11.96
C SER A 9 -11.11 -6.16 11.11
N VAL A 10 -11.28 -5.79 9.85
CA VAL A 10 -12.20 -6.46 8.93
C VAL A 10 -11.80 -7.92 8.68
N LEU A 11 -10.53 -8.16 8.40
CA LEU A 11 -10.03 -9.51 8.12
C LEU A 11 -10.05 -10.39 9.37
N PHE A 12 -9.67 -9.86 10.51
CA PHE A 12 -9.72 -10.59 11.77
C PHE A 12 -11.15 -10.99 12.12
N GLN A 13 -12.11 -10.06 12.00
CA GLN A 13 -13.51 -10.34 12.27
C GLN A 13 -14.07 -11.43 11.36
N LYS A 14 -13.75 -11.39 10.06
CA LYS A 14 -14.15 -12.43 9.11
C LYS A 14 -13.59 -13.80 9.48
N ARG A 15 -12.33 -13.86 9.91
CA ARG A 15 -11.69 -15.11 10.32
C ARG A 15 -12.33 -15.69 11.58
N ILE A 16 -12.59 -14.84 12.57
CA ILE A 16 -13.25 -15.24 13.81
C ILE A 16 -14.65 -15.78 13.50
N GLU A 17 -15.43 -15.11 12.69
CA GLU A 17 -16.78 -15.55 12.30
C GLU A 17 -16.75 -16.91 11.60
N SER A 18 -15.75 -17.16 10.76
CA SER A 18 -15.64 -18.42 10.01
C SER A 18 -15.31 -19.63 10.90
N VAL A 19 -14.73 -19.42 12.07
CA VAL A 19 -14.32 -20.48 12.99
C VAL A 19 -15.02 -20.38 14.36
N GLU A 20 -16.07 -19.56 14.48
CA GLU A 20 -16.75 -19.32 15.75
C GLU A 20 -17.29 -20.61 16.38
N ALA A 21 -17.80 -21.53 15.58
CA ALA A 21 -18.29 -22.81 16.06
C ALA A 21 -17.19 -23.64 16.73
N GLU A 22 -15.96 -23.57 16.23
CA GLU A 22 -14.80 -24.23 16.83
C GLU A 22 -14.33 -23.48 18.08
N LEU A 23 -14.27 -22.15 18.02
CA LEU A 23 -13.81 -21.33 19.13
C LEU A 23 -14.73 -21.42 20.35
N SER A 24 -16.03 -21.54 20.15
CA SER A 24 -17.00 -21.65 21.24
C SER A 24 -16.83 -22.90 22.09
N LYS A 25 -16.19 -23.94 21.54
CA LYS A 25 -15.92 -25.20 22.24
C LYS A 25 -14.63 -25.18 23.05
N LEU A 26 -13.82 -24.15 22.89
CA LEU A 26 -12.52 -24.03 23.55
C LEU A 26 -12.64 -23.38 24.92
N SER A 27 -11.74 -23.75 25.84
CA SER A 27 -11.60 -23.04 27.10
C SER A 27 -11.13 -21.60 26.84
N PRO A 28 -11.39 -20.64 27.76
CA PRO A 28 -11.00 -19.26 27.55
C PRO A 28 -9.51 -19.06 27.26
N GLY A 29 -8.64 -19.82 27.93
CA GLY A 29 -7.20 -19.74 27.71
C GLY A 29 -6.77 -20.24 26.33
N VAL A 30 -7.32 -21.38 25.91
CA VAL A 30 -7.04 -21.97 24.58
C VAL A 30 -7.61 -21.08 23.48
N ARG A 31 -8.81 -20.54 23.68
CA ARG A 31 -9.44 -19.60 22.75
C ARG A 31 -8.54 -18.37 22.54
N TYR A 32 -7.99 -17.82 23.61
CA TYR A 32 -7.08 -16.66 23.55
C TYR A 32 -5.87 -16.95 22.67
N PHE A 33 -5.21 -18.12 22.86
CA PHE A 33 -4.08 -18.51 22.03
C PHE A 33 -4.47 -18.70 20.57
N ARG A 34 -5.63 -19.29 20.30
CA ARG A 34 -6.11 -19.47 18.92
C ARG A 34 -6.41 -18.14 18.25
N GLU A 35 -7.01 -17.20 18.94
CA GLU A 35 -7.27 -15.85 18.45
C GLU A 35 -5.96 -15.12 18.13
N LYS A 36 -4.93 -15.30 18.96
CA LYS A 36 -3.59 -14.75 18.71
C LYS A 36 -2.95 -15.34 17.45
N GLN A 37 -3.10 -16.63 17.21
CA GLN A 37 -2.65 -17.27 15.97
C GLN A 37 -3.36 -16.70 14.75
N ILE A 38 -4.67 -16.53 14.82
CA ILE A 38 -5.47 -15.95 13.74
C ILE A 38 -5.00 -14.53 13.44
N GLN A 39 -4.72 -13.74 14.46
CA GLN A 39 -4.20 -12.39 14.29
C GLN A 39 -2.84 -12.38 13.56
N ALA A 40 -1.95 -13.30 13.90
CA ALA A 40 -0.66 -13.45 13.22
C ALA A 40 -0.83 -13.89 11.75
N GLU A 41 -1.77 -14.77 11.47
CA GLU A 41 -2.11 -15.19 10.11
C GLU A 41 -2.67 -14.02 9.28
N VAL A 42 -3.54 -13.22 9.88
CA VAL A 42 -4.10 -12.01 9.25
C VAL A 42 -2.99 -11.00 8.93
N ASP A 43 -2.06 -10.79 9.85
CA ASP A 43 -0.91 -9.90 9.62
C ASP A 43 -0.07 -10.34 8.42
N LYS A 44 0.17 -11.63 8.27
CA LYS A 44 0.88 -12.19 7.11
C LYS A 44 0.10 -12.01 5.81
N GLU A 45 -1.20 -12.25 5.83
CA GLU A 45 -2.06 -12.03 4.66
C GLU A 45 -2.06 -10.59 4.21
N ILE A 46 -2.13 -9.65 5.15
CA ILE A 46 -2.08 -8.22 4.84
C ILE A 46 -0.75 -7.86 4.19
N SER A 47 0.37 -8.35 4.73
CA SER A 47 1.69 -8.09 4.17
C SER A 47 1.81 -8.61 2.73
N ALA A 48 1.34 -9.82 2.49
CA ALA A 48 1.33 -10.42 1.14
C ALA A 48 0.43 -9.63 0.18
N TRP A 49 -0.75 -9.24 0.64
CA TRP A 49 -1.70 -8.46 -0.13
C TRP A 49 -1.14 -7.07 -0.49
N ILE A 50 -0.51 -6.39 0.47
CA ILE A 50 0.14 -5.10 0.22
C ILE A 50 1.21 -5.24 -0.85
N ASN A 51 2.08 -6.23 -0.73
CA ASN A 51 3.16 -6.45 -1.71
C ASN A 51 2.60 -6.72 -3.10
N ASP A 52 1.53 -7.50 -3.20
CA ASP A 52 0.85 -7.75 -4.46
C ASP A 52 0.25 -6.48 -5.06
N ARG A 53 -0.42 -5.66 -4.25
CA ARG A 53 -1.00 -4.39 -4.69
C ARG A 53 0.08 -3.39 -5.12
N ILE A 54 1.19 -3.35 -4.43
CA ILE A 54 2.34 -2.51 -4.82
C ILE A 54 2.85 -2.91 -6.20
N LYS A 55 3.03 -4.21 -6.45
CA LYS A 55 3.48 -4.72 -7.76
C LYS A 55 2.48 -4.44 -8.87
N THR A 56 1.21 -4.65 -8.61
CA THR A 56 0.13 -4.39 -9.58
C THR A 56 0.08 -2.91 -9.94
N THR A 57 0.14 -2.04 -8.94
CA THR A 57 0.15 -0.59 -9.13
C THR A 57 1.36 -0.15 -9.94
N ALA A 58 2.55 -0.68 -9.63
CA ALA A 58 3.77 -0.38 -10.39
C ALA A 58 3.62 -0.78 -11.86
N SER A 59 3.04 -1.95 -12.13
CA SER A 59 2.79 -2.41 -13.51
C SER A 59 1.85 -1.48 -14.25
N ASP A 60 0.78 -1.04 -13.62
CA ASP A 60 -0.17 -0.09 -14.22
C ASP A 60 0.50 1.26 -14.53
N LEU A 61 1.33 1.74 -13.63
CA LEU A 61 2.05 3.00 -13.80
C LEU A 61 3.15 2.89 -14.88
N GLU A 62 3.83 1.77 -14.98
CA GLU A 62 4.85 1.53 -16.01
C GLU A 62 4.30 1.60 -17.42
N MET A 63 3.03 1.25 -17.61
CA MET A 63 2.38 1.31 -18.92
C MET A 63 2.27 2.72 -19.48
N ILE A 64 2.25 3.74 -18.62
CA ILE A 64 2.05 5.13 -19.02
C ILE A 64 3.26 6.02 -18.73
N ALA A 65 4.14 5.60 -17.84
CA ALA A 65 5.33 6.35 -17.45
C ALA A 65 6.48 6.09 -18.42
N GLU A 66 7.28 7.11 -18.69
CA GLU A 66 8.56 6.94 -19.38
C GLU A 66 9.58 6.27 -18.46
N ARG A 67 9.56 6.62 -17.18
CA ARG A 67 10.37 5.98 -16.14
C ARG A 67 9.59 5.95 -14.84
N LEU A 68 9.77 4.88 -14.09
CA LEU A 68 9.18 4.67 -12.78
C LEU A 68 10.28 4.26 -11.80
N GLN A 69 10.30 4.90 -10.64
CA GLN A 69 11.26 4.59 -9.60
C GLN A 69 10.52 4.43 -8.27
N LEU A 70 10.65 3.25 -7.66
CA LEU A 70 10.17 3.04 -6.31
C LEU A 70 11.16 3.69 -5.34
N ARG A 71 10.67 4.62 -4.53
CA ARG A 71 11.47 5.30 -3.53
C ARG A 71 11.39 4.56 -2.21
N LYS A 72 12.46 4.63 -1.44
CA LYS A 72 12.45 4.08 -0.08
C LYS A 72 11.46 4.85 0.78
N THR A 73 10.66 4.10 1.53
CA THR A 73 9.77 4.67 2.54
C THR A 73 10.36 4.42 3.93
N THR A 74 10.19 5.38 4.80
CA THR A 74 10.51 5.20 6.21
C THR A 74 9.27 4.71 6.96
N LYS A 75 9.49 3.97 8.04
CA LYS A 75 8.39 3.54 8.90
C LYS A 75 7.77 4.75 9.60
N ASN A 76 6.50 4.61 9.97
CA ASN A 76 5.76 5.62 10.75
C ASN A 76 5.53 6.94 10.03
N VAL A 77 5.37 6.89 8.70
CA VAL A 77 4.87 8.03 7.93
C VAL A 77 3.37 7.85 7.71
N PHE A 78 2.59 8.80 8.18
CA PHE A 78 1.13 8.77 8.12
C PHE A 78 0.61 10.04 7.46
N ASP A 79 -0.58 9.94 6.85
CA ASP A 79 -1.30 11.10 6.35
C ASP A 79 -2.24 11.70 7.42
N GLU A 80 -3.03 12.68 7.03
CA GLU A 80 -4.00 13.37 7.91
C GLU A 80 -5.07 12.43 8.46
N SER A 81 -5.33 11.31 7.77
CA SER A 81 -6.32 10.31 8.16
C SER A 81 -5.71 9.15 8.93
N ASP A 82 -4.47 9.27 9.39
CA ASP A 82 -3.70 8.21 10.04
C ASP A 82 -3.48 6.97 9.18
N SER A 83 -3.53 7.12 7.85
CA SER A 83 -3.16 6.07 6.90
C SER A 83 -1.65 6.04 6.72
N GLU A 84 -1.10 4.83 6.72
CA GLU A 84 0.34 4.57 6.64
C GLU A 84 0.84 4.67 5.19
N LEU A 85 1.96 5.34 5.00
CA LEU A 85 2.65 5.34 3.71
C LEU A 85 3.34 3.98 3.50
N VAL A 86 2.83 3.18 2.57
CA VAL A 86 3.36 1.83 2.29
C VAL A 86 4.21 1.77 1.03
N ALA A 87 4.06 2.71 0.12
CA ALA A 87 4.89 2.82 -1.08
C ALA A 87 4.91 4.25 -1.59
N ASN A 88 5.99 4.62 -2.26
CA ASN A 88 6.16 5.92 -2.86
C ASN A 88 6.92 5.77 -4.18
N TRP A 89 6.34 6.25 -5.28
CA TRP A 89 6.98 6.21 -6.59
C TRP A 89 7.26 7.61 -7.10
N ALA A 90 8.41 7.76 -7.73
CA ALA A 90 8.69 8.89 -8.61
C ALA A 90 8.36 8.47 -10.04
N ILE A 91 7.59 9.28 -10.75
CA ILE A 91 7.11 8.98 -12.10
C ILE A 91 7.59 10.08 -13.03
N LEU A 92 8.35 9.71 -14.04
CA LEU A 92 8.66 10.58 -15.17
C LEU A 92 7.66 10.29 -16.28
N ILE A 93 6.87 11.28 -16.63
CA ILE A 93 5.78 11.12 -17.59
C ILE A 93 5.72 12.32 -18.53
N SER A 94 5.36 12.06 -19.79
CA SER A 94 5.09 13.14 -20.74
C SER A 94 3.90 13.98 -20.27
N SER A 95 4.02 15.30 -20.41
CA SER A 95 2.92 16.20 -20.08
C SER A 95 1.62 15.90 -20.84
N LYS A 96 1.73 15.30 -22.02
CA LYS A 96 0.58 14.86 -22.83
C LYS A 96 -0.18 13.69 -22.21
N ARG A 97 0.45 12.93 -21.32
CA ARG A 97 -0.14 11.77 -20.65
C ARG A 97 -0.55 12.03 -19.19
N LEU A 98 -0.44 13.26 -18.74
CA LEU A 98 -0.76 13.63 -17.37
C LEU A 98 -2.22 13.33 -17.02
N ASP A 99 -3.15 13.62 -17.92
CA ASP A 99 -4.57 13.32 -17.74
C ASP A 99 -4.83 11.82 -17.63
N GLU A 100 -4.06 11.02 -18.36
CA GLU A 100 -4.12 9.56 -18.29
C GLU A 100 -3.66 9.05 -16.92
N LEU A 101 -2.59 9.63 -16.37
CA LEU A 101 -2.13 9.32 -15.03
C LEU A 101 -3.18 9.65 -13.97
N GLU A 102 -3.79 10.82 -14.06
CA GLU A 102 -4.86 11.23 -13.13
C GLU A 102 -6.04 10.26 -13.17
N ARG A 103 -6.42 9.79 -14.36
CA ARG A 103 -7.48 8.79 -14.52
C ARG A 103 -7.12 7.45 -13.90
N VAL A 104 -5.87 7.00 -14.06
CA VAL A 104 -5.39 5.75 -13.45
C VAL A 104 -5.46 5.83 -11.93
N VAL A 105 -5.00 6.93 -11.36
CA VAL A 105 -5.06 7.16 -9.90
C VAL A 105 -6.50 7.20 -9.41
N HIS A 106 -7.36 7.94 -10.10
CA HIS A 106 -8.77 8.06 -9.72
C HIS A 106 -9.48 6.70 -9.77
N SER A 107 -9.27 5.93 -10.85
CA SER A 107 -9.85 4.59 -11.00
C SER A 107 -9.38 3.63 -9.92
N ALA A 108 -8.10 3.69 -9.58
CA ALA A 108 -7.53 2.85 -8.52
C ALA A 108 -8.17 3.17 -7.16
N ASN A 109 -8.41 4.45 -6.88
CA ASN A 109 -9.02 4.86 -5.62
C ASN A 109 -10.50 4.49 -5.51
N LEU A 110 -11.17 4.25 -6.63
CA LEU A 110 -12.58 3.81 -6.66
C LEU A 110 -12.73 2.28 -6.69
N ASP A 111 -11.65 1.55 -6.90
CA ASP A 111 -11.69 0.08 -7.01
C ASP A 111 -11.98 -0.55 -5.65
N PRO A 112 -13.11 -1.30 -5.50
CA PRO A 112 -13.43 -1.99 -4.25
C PRO A 112 -12.38 -3.02 -3.82
N ALA A 113 -11.65 -3.61 -4.78
CA ALA A 113 -10.58 -4.57 -4.49
C ALA A 113 -9.37 -3.92 -3.80
N ARG A 114 -9.31 -2.60 -3.79
CA ARG A 114 -8.27 -1.81 -3.14
C ARG A 114 -8.78 -1.07 -1.91
N ASP A 115 -9.86 -1.53 -1.31
CA ASP A 115 -10.43 -0.90 -0.12
C ASP A 115 -9.38 -0.84 1.01
N GLY A 116 -9.22 0.35 1.57
CA GLY A 116 -8.18 0.64 2.56
C GLY A 116 -6.88 1.19 1.98
N LEU A 117 -6.69 1.12 0.64
CA LEU A 117 -5.56 1.74 -0.05
C LEU A 117 -6.00 3.02 -0.75
N GLN A 118 -5.13 4.03 -0.69
CA GLN A 118 -5.33 5.27 -1.42
C GLN A 118 -4.04 5.71 -2.08
N LEU A 119 -4.13 6.02 -3.37
CA LEU A 119 -3.06 6.68 -4.12
C LEU A 119 -3.24 8.20 -4.02
N LYS A 120 -2.16 8.89 -3.70
CA LYS A 120 -2.11 10.35 -3.70
C LYS A 120 -1.05 10.80 -4.69
N LEU A 121 -1.46 11.66 -5.61
CA LEU A 121 -0.58 12.22 -6.62
C LEU A 121 -0.14 13.62 -6.20
N SER A 122 1.14 13.90 -6.32
CA SER A 122 1.69 15.23 -6.07
C SER A 122 2.58 15.68 -7.22
N GLY A 123 2.73 16.96 -7.37
CA GLY A 123 3.47 17.55 -8.46
C GLY A 123 2.55 18.21 -9.50
N PRO A 124 3.02 18.45 -10.74
CA PRO A 124 4.34 18.01 -11.25
C PRO A 124 5.52 18.73 -10.61
N TRP A 125 6.61 18.00 -10.47
CA TRP A 125 7.88 18.49 -9.94
C TRP A 125 8.96 18.43 -10.99
N ALA A 126 10.02 19.20 -10.81
CA ALA A 126 11.21 19.04 -11.63
C ALA A 126 11.75 17.61 -11.47
N PRO A 127 12.25 16.96 -12.57
CA PRO A 127 12.58 15.55 -12.57
C PRO A 127 13.92 15.19 -11.91
N TYR A 128 14.20 15.74 -10.76
CA TYR A 128 15.45 15.51 -10.04
C TYR A 128 15.70 14.06 -9.66
N SER A 129 14.63 13.31 -9.40
CA SER A 129 14.73 11.89 -9.05
C SER A 129 15.27 11.02 -10.18
N PHE A 130 15.22 11.51 -11.42
CA PHE A 130 15.64 10.82 -12.63
C PHE A 130 16.89 11.43 -13.26
N ALA A 131 17.40 12.52 -12.69
CA ALA A 131 18.64 13.10 -13.13
C ALA A 131 19.81 12.16 -12.80
N PRO A 132 20.81 12.05 -13.69
CA PRO A 132 22.01 11.30 -13.33
C PRO A 132 22.67 11.95 -12.10
N ALA A 133 23.34 11.13 -11.31
CA ALA A 133 24.14 11.63 -10.19
C ALA A 133 25.14 12.65 -10.74
N LEU A 134 25.01 13.89 -10.30
CA LEU A 134 25.89 14.96 -10.76
C LEU A 134 27.19 14.91 -9.99
N GLU A 135 28.25 15.22 -10.71
CA GLU A 135 29.59 15.33 -10.14
C GLU A 135 29.72 16.44 -9.11
N LEU A 136 28.71 17.28 -9.01
CA LEU A 136 28.57 18.24 -7.92
C LEU A 136 28.71 17.61 -6.52
N GLU A 137 28.24 16.39 -6.41
CA GLU A 137 28.33 15.65 -5.17
C GLU A 137 29.78 15.28 -4.84
N THR A 138 30.62 15.23 -5.85
CA THR A 138 32.01 14.89 -5.70
C THR A 138 32.92 16.13 -5.54
N GLU A 139 32.41 17.28 -5.87
CA GLU A 139 33.13 18.56 -5.72
C GLU A 139 33.10 19.11 -4.30
N THR A 140 32.33 18.50 -3.45
CA THR A 140 32.31 18.81 -2.03
C THR A 140 33.34 17.99 -1.27
#